data_854360d83662d2dd60976a1174b514e8
#
_entry.id   854360d83662d2dd60976a1174b514e8
#
_cell.length_a   1.000
_cell.length_b   1.000
_cell.length_c   1.000
_cell.angle_alpha   90.00
_cell.angle_beta   90.00
_cell.angle_gamma   90.00
#
_symmetry.space_group_name_H-M   'P 1'
#
loop_
_entity.id
_entity.type
_entity.pdbx_description
1 polymer ?
#
loop_
_entity_poly.entity_id
_entity_poly.type
_entity_poly.pdbx_seq_one_letter_code
_entity_poly.pdbx_strand_id
1 'polypeptide(L)'
;FVIGSEMSGGARNIHVSNCTFIGTDIGLRFKTTRGRGGVVEDIFIKDIYMKDIPGEAILFDMYYAAKDPIPLAGEKRELPKVEFLQADKTTPVFKNFHISNVYVNGAEKAIFVRGIPEMHVKDIILENMVFQSHKGIDVQEASNITFRNIAITSEETNPVIDIVQSDKLLFDNITYPKNAELLFRVNGDRSNAISIKHTD
;
A
#
# COMPACT_ATOMS: atom_id res chain seq x y z
N PHE A 1 13.49 2.31 1.75
CA PHE A 1 13.58 1.05 2.52
C PHE A 1 12.81 -0.05 1.81
N VAL A 2 13.40 -1.25 1.70
CA VAL A 2 12.78 -2.34 0.94
C VAL A 2 12.91 -3.69 1.66
N ILE A 3 11.84 -4.49 1.61
CA ILE A 3 11.86 -5.93 1.94
C ILE A 3 11.40 -6.69 0.69
N GLY A 4 12.21 -7.66 0.28
CA GLY A 4 11.93 -8.48 -0.91
C GLY A 4 12.72 -8.02 -2.15
N SER A 5 12.51 -8.65 -3.27
CA SER A 5 11.49 -9.67 -3.62
C SER A 5 11.85 -11.10 -3.15
N GLU A 6 13.13 -11.41 -2.96
CA GLU A 6 13.58 -12.70 -2.43
C GLU A 6 13.37 -12.72 -0.91
N MET A 7 12.24 -13.26 -0.48
CA MET A 7 11.86 -13.30 0.95
C MET A 7 11.46 -14.71 1.41
N SER A 8 11.96 -15.75 0.75
CA SER A 8 11.57 -17.13 1.04
C SER A 8 11.87 -17.58 2.48
N GLY A 9 12.87 -16.96 3.11
CA GLY A 9 13.18 -17.16 4.53
C GLY A 9 12.31 -16.35 5.49
N GLY A 10 11.46 -15.46 4.96
CA GLY A 10 10.69 -14.51 5.76
C GLY A 10 11.53 -13.37 6.34
N ALA A 11 10.85 -12.42 7.00
CA ALA A 11 11.47 -11.34 7.75
C ALA A 11 10.52 -10.93 8.88
N ARG A 12 11.04 -10.71 10.09
CA ARG A 12 10.21 -10.32 11.24
C ARG A 12 10.97 -9.50 12.28
N ASN A 13 10.20 -8.81 13.12
CA ASN A 13 10.74 -7.98 14.21
C ASN A 13 11.69 -6.89 13.68
N ILE A 14 11.30 -6.21 12.59
CA ILE A 14 12.09 -5.14 11.98
C ILE A 14 11.56 -3.78 12.46
N HIS A 15 12.46 -2.96 12.97
CA HIS A 15 12.15 -1.60 13.39
C HIS A 15 12.93 -0.61 12.53
N VAL A 16 12.22 0.34 11.91
CA VAL A 16 12.78 1.42 11.09
C VAL A 16 12.27 2.75 11.62
N SER A 17 13.15 3.69 11.89
CA SER A 17 12.72 5.01 12.36
C SER A 17 13.68 6.13 12.00
N ASN A 18 13.16 7.37 12.02
CA ASN A 18 13.96 8.59 11.82
C ASN A 18 14.73 8.59 10.49
N CYS A 19 14.06 8.19 9.40
CA CYS A 19 14.68 8.13 8.08
C CYS A 19 14.13 9.23 7.16
N THR A 20 15.01 9.73 6.30
CA THR A 20 14.67 10.67 5.23
C THR A 20 15.01 10.05 3.88
N PHE A 21 14.03 10.05 2.95
CA PHE A 21 14.20 9.59 1.57
C PHE A 21 13.98 10.77 0.62
N ILE A 22 14.93 11.05 -0.25
CA ILE A 22 14.84 12.13 -1.23
C ILE A 22 15.18 11.59 -2.60
N GLY A 23 14.25 11.73 -3.56
CA GLY A 23 14.45 11.27 -4.94
C GLY A 23 14.63 9.76 -5.07
N THR A 24 14.25 8.96 -4.06
CA THR A 24 14.28 7.50 -4.17
C THR A 24 13.13 7.03 -5.03
N ASP A 25 13.35 6.01 -5.85
CA ASP A 25 12.37 5.42 -6.76
C ASP A 25 11.01 5.15 -6.06
N ILE A 26 11.04 4.43 -4.94
CA ILE A 26 9.90 4.16 -4.07
C ILE A 26 10.34 4.40 -2.61
N GLY A 27 9.45 4.91 -1.79
CA GLY A 27 9.75 5.19 -0.38
C GLY A 27 9.86 3.91 0.46
N LEU A 28 8.74 3.41 0.99
CA LEU A 28 8.66 2.14 1.69
C LEU A 28 8.13 1.08 0.71
N ARG A 29 8.89 0.02 0.49
CA ARG A 29 8.59 -0.98 -0.54
C ARG A 29 8.63 -2.39 0.00
N PHE A 30 7.48 -3.07 -0.06
CA PHE A 30 7.33 -4.48 0.32
C PHE A 30 6.88 -5.24 -0.91
N LYS A 31 7.75 -6.07 -1.47
CA LYS A 31 7.52 -6.70 -2.77
C LYS A 31 7.84 -8.18 -2.75
N THR A 32 7.02 -8.96 -3.44
CA THR A 32 7.19 -10.40 -3.61
C THR A 32 6.39 -10.90 -4.80
N THR A 33 6.44 -12.19 -5.05
CA THR A 33 5.61 -12.88 -6.05
C THR A 33 5.32 -14.30 -5.62
N ARG A 34 4.30 -14.91 -6.21
CA ARG A 34 4.02 -16.34 -6.06
C ARG A 34 5.26 -17.19 -6.32
N GLY A 35 5.37 -18.33 -5.67
CA GLY A 35 6.49 -19.25 -5.80
C GLY A 35 7.66 -18.96 -4.85
N ARG A 36 7.70 -17.78 -4.22
CA ARG A 36 8.77 -17.43 -3.27
C ARG A 36 8.48 -17.86 -1.83
N GLY A 37 7.20 -17.93 -1.46
CA GLY A 37 6.82 -18.22 -0.07
C GLY A 37 7.31 -17.18 0.92
N GLY A 38 7.53 -17.61 2.16
CA GLY A 38 8.02 -16.76 3.24
C GLY A 38 6.93 -15.87 3.86
N VAL A 39 7.17 -15.47 5.10
CA VAL A 39 6.29 -14.58 5.87
C VAL A 39 7.06 -13.35 6.29
N VAL A 40 6.57 -12.18 5.92
CA VAL A 40 7.05 -10.90 6.44
C VAL A 40 6.01 -10.39 7.43
N GLU A 41 6.42 -10.26 8.68
CA GLU A 41 5.53 -9.92 9.79
C GLU A 41 6.25 -9.11 10.88
N ASP A 42 5.46 -8.46 11.74
CA ASP A 42 5.99 -7.69 12.86
C ASP A 42 6.96 -6.60 12.41
N ILE A 43 6.51 -5.76 11.47
CA ILE A 43 7.29 -4.67 10.89
C ILE A 43 6.78 -3.34 11.47
N PHE A 44 7.67 -2.61 12.12
CA PHE A 44 7.36 -1.35 12.80
C PHE A 44 8.17 -0.21 12.18
N ILE A 45 7.49 0.74 11.56
CA ILE A 45 8.12 1.86 10.86
C ILE A 45 7.53 3.17 11.37
N LYS A 46 8.38 4.13 11.72
CA LYS A 46 7.90 5.42 12.20
C LYS A 46 8.85 6.57 11.91
N ASP A 47 8.31 7.79 11.97
CA ASP A 47 9.08 9.02 11.87
C ASP A 47 9.86 9.09 10.54
N ILE A 48 9.13 8.99 9.41
CA ILE A 48 9.67 8.97 8.06
C ILE A 48 9.32 10.26 7.33
N TYR A 49 10.32 10.89 6.75
CA TYR A 49 10.16 12.00 5.82
C TYR A 49 10.53 11.57 4.40
N MET A 50 9.68 11.90 3.44
CA MET A 50 9.90 11.60 2.01
C MET A 50 9.75 12.85 1.17
N LYS A 51 10.60 13.00 0.16
CA LYS A 51 10.53 14.09 -0.79
C LYS A 51 10.88 13.63 -2.19
N ASP A 52 10.10 14.10 -3.19
CA ASP A 52 10.35 13.85 -4.61
C ASP A 52 10.47 12.35 -4.92
N ILE A 53 9.44 11.57 -4.58
CA ILE A 53 9.36 10.13 -4.83
C ILE A 53 8.70 9.87 -6.19
N PRO A 54 9.43 9.42 -7.22
CA PRO A 54 8.88 9.21 -8.56
C PRO A 54 7.79 8.14 -8.64
N GLY A 55 7.79 7.19 -7.71
CA GLY A 55 6.79 6.13 -7.60
C GLY A 55 5.89 6.28 -6.37
N GLU A 56 5.59 5.17 -5.75
CA GLU A 56 4.74 5.11 -4.58
C GLU A 56 5.52 5.51 -3.30
N ALA A 57 4.88 6.32 -2.43
CA ALA A 57 5.48 6.58 -1.11
C ALA A 57 5.46 5.30 -0.24
N ILE A 58 4.34 4.55 -0.27
CA ILE A 58 4.22 3.25 0.40
C ILE A 58 3.66 2.22 -0.59
N LEU A 59 4.40 1.14 -0.82
CA LEU A 59 4.05 0.07 -1.75
C LEU A 59 4.09 -1.30 -1.09
N PHE A 60 2.97 -2.01 -1.16
CA PHE A 60 2.89 -3.47 -0.97
C PHE A 60 2.53 -4.11 -2.31
N ASP A 61 3.37 -4.98 -2.84
CA ASP A 61 3.12 -5.61 -4.14
C ASP A 61 3.49 -7.10 -4.15
N MET A 62 2.48 -7.95 -4.31
CA MET A 62 2.62 -9.40 -4.39
C MET A 62 2.62 -9.94 -5.83
N TYR A 63 2.70 -9.07 -6.83
CA TYR A 63 2.83 -9.42 -8.26
C TYR A 63 4.19 -9.03 -8.84
N TYR A 64 5.17 -8.76 -8.00
CA TYR A 64 6.49 -8.37 -8.47
C TYR A 64 7.15 -9.48 -9.29
N ALA A 65 7.32 -9.28 -10.57
CA ALA A 65 8.08 -10.17 -11.43
C ALA A 65 9.53 -9.67 -11.52
N ALA A 66 10.49 -10.54 -11.24
CA ALA A 66 11.91 -10.20 -11.30
C ALA A 66 12.41 -9.78 -12.70
N LYS A 67 11.58 -9.98 -13.73
CA LYS A 67 11.88 -9.66 -15.12
C LYS A 67 11.30 -8.31 -15.58
N ASP A 68 10.34 -7.78 -14.85
CA ASP A 68 9.73 -6.52 -15.23
C ASP A 68 10.41 -5.40 -14.45
N PRO A 69 11.13 -4.50 -15.12
CA PRO A 69 11.48 -3.24 -14.48
C PRO A 69 10.16 -2.62 -14.01
N ILE A 70 10.12 -2.14 -12.77
CA ILE A 70 8.97 -1.38 -12.33
C ILE A 70 8.90 -0.16 -13.23
N PRO A 71 7.79 0.05 -13.94
CA PRO A 71 7.64 1.24 -14.75
C PRO A 71 7.85 2.45 -13.88
N LEU A 72 8.72 3.33 -14.29
CA LEU A 72 8.84 4.64 -13.68
C LEU A 72 7.51 5.39 -13.82
N ALA A 73 7.31 6.38 -12.98
CA ALA A 73 6.12 7.22 -13.01
C ALA A 73 5.77 7.63 -14.45
N GLY A 74 4.50 7.41 -14.84
CA GLY A 74 4.00 7.74 -16.18
C GLY A 74 4.00 6.60 -17.20
N GLU A 75 4.63 5.47 -16.95
CA GLU A 75 4.51 4.31 -17.81
C GLU A 75 3.19 3.56 -17.58
N LYS A 76 2.55 3.10 -18.67
CA LYS A 76 1.35 2.26 -18.55
C LYS A 76 1.76 0.87 -18.05
N ARG A 77 1.38 0.54 -16.83
CA ARG A 77 1.48 -0.83 -16.31
C ARG A 77 0.40 -1.68 -16.95
N GLU A 78 0.79 -2.80 -17.56
CA GLU A 78 -0.20 -3.85 -17.79
C GLU A 78 -0.60 -4.44 -16.44
N LEU A 79 -1.90 -4.47 -16.17
CA LEU A 79 -2.41 -5.12 -14.96
C LEU A 79 -2.13 -6.62 -15.07
N PRO A 80 -1.53 -7.24 -14.06
CA PRO A 80 -1.29 -8.67 -14.08
C PRO A 80 -2.63 -9.41 -14.17
N LYS A 81 -2.64 -10.52 -14.90
CA LYS A 81 -3.82 -11.38 -14.96
C LYS A 81 -4.11 -11.90 -13.55
N VAL A 82 -5.27 -11.55 -13.04
CA VAL A 82 -5.70 -11.98 -11.71
C VAL A 82 -6.24 -13.41 -11.80
N GLU A 83 -5.57 -14.34 -11.14
CA GLU A 83 -5.97 -15.74 -11.02
C GLU A 83 -6.10 -16.09 -9.53
N PHE A 84 -7.18 -16.82 -9.20
CA PHE A 84 -7.34 -17.40 -7.86
C PHE A 84 -6.67 -18.78 -7.84
N LEU A 85 -5.61 -18.92 -7.09
CA LEU A 85 -4.88 -20.18 -6.94
C LEU A 85 -5.06 -20.75 -5.53
N GLN A 86 -4.78 -22.03 -5.36
CA GLN A 86 -4.76 -22.62 -4.03
C GLN A 86 -3.50 -22.16 -3.29
N ALA A 87 -3.66 -21.63 -2.09
CA ALA A 87 -2.53 -21.25 -1.23
C ALA A 87 -1.75 -22.49 -0.79
N ASP A 88 -0.43 -22.40 -0.83
CA ASP A 88 0.49 -23.44 -0.39
C ASP A 88 1.74 -22.85 0.29
N LYS A 89 2.75 -23.67 0.56
CA LYS A 89 4.01 -23.24 1.18
C LYS A 89 4.82 -22.22 0.36
N THR A 90 4.53 -22.11 -0.92
CA THR A 90 5.17 -21.14 -1.82
C THR A 90 4.39 -19.85 -1.95
N THR A 91 3.23 -19.75 -1.31
CA THR A 91 2.42 -18.54 -1.25
C THR A 91 3.02 -17.56 -0.24
N PRO A 92 3.45 -16.37 -0.65
CA PRO A 92 4.05 -15.40 0.25
C PRO A 92 3.00 -14.72 1.14
N VAL A 93 3.43 -14.20 2.30
CA VAL A 93 2.55 -13.53 3.25
C VAL A 93 3.14 -12.20 3.70
N PHE A 94 2.36 -11.13 3.61
CA PHE A 94 2.61 -9.85 4.28
C PHE A 94 1.52 -9.61 5.32
N LYS A 95 1.90 -9.52 6.60
CA LYS A 95 0.96 -9.26 7.70
C LYS A 95 1.61 -8.55 8.88
N ASN A 96 0.79 -7.94 9.71
CA ASN A 96 1.19 -7.29 10.95
C ASN A 96 2.26 -6.20 10.76
N PHE A 97 1.88 -5.15 10.03
CA PHE A 97 2.69 -3.95 9.86
C PHE A 97 2.08 -2.79 10.64
N HIS A 98 2.92 -2.03 11.31
CA HIS A 98 2.54 -0.76 11.91
C HIS A 98 3.45 0.35 11.37
N ILE A 99 2.87 1.25 10.56
CA ILE A 99 3.58 2.37 9.96
C ILE A 99 2.94 3.66 10.45
N SER A 100 3.71 4.54 11.05
CA SER A 100 3.21 5.77 11.66
C SER A 100 4.11 6.98 11.46
N ASN A 101 3.53 8.18 11.57
CA ASN A 101 4.25 9.44 11.48
C ASN A 101 5.05 9.56 10.17
N VAL A 102 4.36 9.48 9.03
CA VAL A 102 4.95 9.59 7.70
C VAL A 102 4.55 10.91 7.06
N TYR A 103 5.52 11.70 6.65
CA TYR A 103 5.31 12.93 5.91
C TYR A 103 5.90 12.81 4.50
N VAL A 104 5.09 13.07 3.47
CA VAL A 104 5.45 12.94 2.06
C VAL A 104 5.21 14.25 1.33
N ASN A 105 6.26 14.80 0.76
CA ASN A 105 6.22 15.99 -0.07
C ASN A 105 6.60 15.64 -1.52
N GLY A 106 5.61 15.29 -2.32
CA GLY A 106 5.78 14.86 -3.70
C GLY A 106 6.00 13.35 -3.84
N ALA A 107 4.97 12.66 -4.32
CA ALA A 107 5.03 11.27 -4.76
C ALA A 107 4.09 11.07 -5.95
N GLU A 108 4.36 10.09 -6.81
CA GLU A 108 3.39 9.73 -7.87
C GLU A 108 2.12 9.15 -7.25
N LYS A 109 2.25 8.32 -6.21
CA LYS A 109 1.11 7.77 -5.48
C LYS A 109 1.38 7.74 -3.98
N ALA A 110 0.38 8.09 -3.18
CA ALA A 110 0.50 8.05 -1.73
C ALA A 110 0.71 6.63 -1.22
N ILE A 111 -0.24 5.73 -1.47
CA ILE A 111 -0.20 4.34 -0.99
C ILE A 111 -0.74 3.41 -2.08
N PHE A 112 -0.03 2.32 -2.32
CA PHE A 112 -0.52 1.22 -3.13
C PHE A 112 -0.36 -0.11 -2.40
N VAL A 113 -1.47 -0.78 -2.14
CA VAL A 113 -1.53 -2.11 -1.55
C VAL A 113 -2.10 -3.07 -2.58
N ARG A 114 -1.32 -4.08 -2.96
CA ARG A 114 -1.76 -5.11 -3.91
C ARG A 114 -1.36 -6.50 -3.44
N GLY A 115 -2.33 -7.20 -2.85
CA GLY A 115 -2.23 -8.62 -2.50
C GLY A 115 -2.53 -9.52 -3.68
N ILE A 116 -2.67 -10.81 -3.40
CA ILE A 116 -3.15 -11.84 -4.33
C ILE A 116 -4.46 -12.43 -3.80
N PRO A 117 -5.37 -12.93 -4.66
CA PRO A 117 -6.70 -13.38 -4.24
C PRO A 117 -6.70 -14.45 -3.14
N GLU A 118 -5.75 -15.37 -3.20
CA GLU A 118 -5.59 -16.46 -2.23
C GLU A 118 -4.83 -16.07 -0.96
N MET A 119 -4.18 -14.89 -0.95
CA MET A 119 -3.43 -14.39 0.21
C MET A 119 -3.43 -12.86 0.21
N HIS A 120 -4.35 -12.28 0.96
CA HIS A 120 -4.43 -10.84 1.13
C HIS A 120 -3.22 -10.29 1.89
N VAL A 121 -2.80 -9.08 1.53
CA VAL A 121 -1.98 -8.25 2.41
C VAL A 121 -2.86 -7.83 3.58
N LYS A 122 -2.44 -8.09 4.83
CA LYS A 122 -3.37 -7.96 5.96
C LYS A 122 -2.76 -7.51 7.27
N ASP A 123 -3.67 -7.18 8.20
CA ASP A 123 -3.31 -6.81 9.57
C ASP A 123 -2.34 -5.62 9.59
N ILE A 124 -2.73 -4.50 8.95
CA ILE A 124 -1.88 -3.32 8.82
C ILE A 124 -2.52 -2.13 9.53
N ILE A 125 -1.71 -1.38 10.24
CA ILE A 125 -2.07 -0.07 10.80
C ILE A 125 -1.20 1.00 10.12
N LEU A 126 -1.87 1.97 9.48
CA LEU A 126 -1.28 3.15 8.85
C LEU A 126 -1.86 4.37 9.55
N GLU A 127 -1.03 5.10 10.28
CA GLU A 127 -1.57 6.20 11.08
C GLU A 127 -0.67 7.44 11.14
N ASN A 128 -1.31 8.60 11.34
CA ASN A 128 -0.65 9.90 11.48
C ASN A 128 0.23 10.22 10.25
N MET A 129 -0.39 10.34 9.08
CA MET A 129 0.32 10.52 7.83
C MET A 129 -0.16 11.76 7.08
N VAL A 130 0.76 12.39 6.35
CA VAL A 130 0.47 13.51 5.44
C VAL A 130 1.08 13.22 4.08
N PHE A 131 0.25 13.24 3.04
CA PHE A 131 0.68 13.02 1.67
C PHE A 131 0.37 14.21 0.78
N GLN A 132 1.38 14.67 0.04
CA GLN A 132 1.24 15.45 -1.18
C GLN A 132 1.67 14.55 -2.34
N SER A 133 0.75 14.19 -3.22
CA SER A 133 1.00 13.21 -4.28
C SER A 133 0.14 13.48 -5.52
N HIS A 134 0.52 12.90 -6.66
CA HIS A 134 -0.31 12.97 -7.86
C HIS A 134 -1.58 12.12 -7.70
N LYS A 135 -1.45 10.90 -7.18
CA LYS A 135 -2.55 9.95 -6.91
C LYS A 135 -2.68 9.64 -5.43
N GLY A 136 -3.89 9.31 -5.01
CA GLY A 136 -4.20 8.97 -3.63
C GLY A 136 -3.84 7.53 -3.25
N ILE A 137 -4.83 6.77 -2.78
CA ILE A 137 -4.65 5.43 -2.20
C ILE A 137 -5.35 4.38 -3.05
N ASP A 138 -4.66 3.31 -3.43
CA ASP A 138 -5.23 2.10 -4.02
C ASP A 138 -5.05 0.92 -3.07
N VAL A 139 -6.12 0.15 -2.87
CA VAL A 139 -6.13 -1.05 -2.01
C VAL A 139 -6.77 -2.21 -2.77
N GLN A 140 -5.99 -3.24 -3.07
CA GLN A 140 -6.43 -4.41 -3.83
C GLN A 140 -6.03 -5.70 -3.11
N GLU A 141 -6.98 -6.66 -3.00
CA GLU A 141 -6.76 -7.94 -2.34
C GLU A 141 -6.11 -7.77 -0.97
N ALA A 142 -6.77 -6.99 -0.12
CA ALA A 142 -6.28 -6.63 1.21
C ALA A 142 -7.37 -6.86 2.26
N SER A 143 -6.95 -7.14 3.50
CA SER A 143 -7.87 -7.42 4.60
C SER A 143 -7.36 -6.85 5.93
N ASN A 144 -8.29 -6.35 6.76
CA ASN A 144 -7.99 -5.86 8.09
C ASN A 144 -6.90 -4.77 8.10
N ILE A 145 -7.16 -3.67 7.36
CA ILE A 145 -6.27 -2.51 7.34
C ILE A 145 -6.98 -1.31 7.99
N THR A 146 -6.28 -0.65 8.88
CA THR A 146 -6.68 0.61 9.49
C THR A 146 -5.89 1.76 8.90
N PHE A 147 -6.58 2.74 8.35
CA PHE A 147 -6.08 4.05 7.92
C PHE A 147 -6.61 5.08 8.92
N ARG A 148 -5.74 5.67 9.74
CA ARG A 148 -6.14 6.60 10.79
C ARG A 148 -5.36 7.90 10.75
N ASN A 149 -6.04 9.03 10.89
CA ASN A 149 -5.42 10.36 10.89
C ASN A 149 -4.54 10.57 9.66
N ILE A 150 -5.09 10.40 8.47
CA ILE A 150 -4.37 10.55 7.22
C ILE A 150 -4.88 11.77 6.46
N ALA A 151 -3.98 12.69 6.15
CA ALA A 151 -4.26 13.82 5.28
C ALA A 151 -3.69 13.57 3.88
N ILE A 152 -4.55 13.64 2.87
CA ILE A 152 -4.19 13.42 1.47
C ILE A 152 -4.44 14.72 0.70
N THR A 153 -3.42 15.21 0.01
CA THR A 153 -3.53 16.23 -1.02
C THR A 153 -3.11 15.59 -2.33
N SER A 154 -4.09 15.18 -3.15
CA SER A 154 -3.83 14.56 -4.46
C SER A 154 -4.33 15.44 -5.61
N GLU A 155 -3.65 15.36 -6.75
CA GLU A 155 -4.05 16.03 -7.98
C GLU A 155 -5.20 15.26 -8.65
N GLU A 156 -5.10 13.93 -8.74
CA GLU A 156 -6.21 13.08 -9.15
C GLU A 156 -7.20 12.92 -8.01
N THR A 157 -8.47 13.23 -8.28
CA THR A 157 -9.56 13.27 -7.30
C THR A 157 -10.77 12.40 -7.68
N ASN A 158 -10.61 11.52 -8.66
CA ASN A 158 -11.70 10.63 -9.13
C ASN A 158 -11.21 9.20 -9.43
N PRO A 159 -11.10 8.34 -8.43
CA PRO A 159 -11.28 8.58 -7.00
C PRO A 159 -9.98 9.02 -6.29
N VAL A 160 -10.11 9.54 -5.08
CA VAL A 160 -8.97 9.72 -4.16
C VAL A 160 -8.53 8.37 -3.56
N ILE A 161 -9.51 7.49 -3.26
CA ILE A 161 -9.26 6.16 -2.67
C ILE A 161 -10.00 5.11 -3.51
N ASP A 162 -9.26 4.17 -4.08
CA ASP A 162 -9.77 3.07 -4.90
C ASP A 162 -9.60 1.73 -4.17
N ILE A 163 -10.70 1.00 -3.99
CA ILE A 163 -10.74 -0.26 -3.25
C ILE A 163 -11.27 -1.35 -4.16
N VAL A 164 -10.51 -2.45 -4.27
CA VAL A 164 -10.88 -3.60 -5.12
C VAL A 164 -10.69 -4.89 -4.35
N GLN A 165 -11.72 -5.75 -4.28
CA GLN A 165 -11.66 -7.10 -3.70
C GLN A 165 -11.02 -7.13 -2.30
N SER A 166 -11.40 -6.19 -1.43
CA SER A 166 -10.79 -6.01 -0.12
C SER A 166 -11.85 -5.95 0.99
N ASP A 167 -11.49 -6.40 2.19
CA ASP A 167 -12.42 -6.49 3.29
C ASP A 167 -11.86 -5.95 4.62
N LYS A 168 -12.77 -5.64 5.56
CA LYS A 168 -12.43 -5.17 6.92
C LYS A 168 -11.48 -3.96 6.91
N LEU A 169 -11.79 -2.97 6.09
CA LEU A 169 -11.04 -1.73 6.03
C LEU A 169 -11.69 -0.67 6.93
N LEU A 170 -10.88 0.01 7.73
CA LEU A 170 -11.29 1.15 8.53
C LEU A 170 -10.56 2.41 8.06
N PHE A 171 -11.33 3.41 7.62
CA PHE A 171 -10.87 4.76 7.35
C PHE A 171 -11.39 5.68 8.46
N ASP A 172 -10.49 6.18 9.32
CA ASP A 172 -10.82 6.94 10.51
C ASP A 172 -10.08 8.28 10.50
N ASN A 173 -10.81 9.37 10.41
CA ASN A 173 -10.28 10.73 10.33
C ASN A 173 -9.38 10.93 9.09
N ILE A 174 -9.99 10.84 7.91
CA ILE A 174 -9.30 11.08 6.62
C ILE A 174 -9.59 12.52 6.17
N THR A 175 -8.54 13.30 5.97
CA THR A 175 -8.62 14.60 5.32
C THR A 175 -8.25 14.46 3.85
N TYR A 176 -9.07 15.02 2.95
CA TYR A 176 -8.93 14.88 1.51
C TYR A 176 -9.16 16.23 0.80
N PRO A 177 -8.83 16.37 -0.50
CA PRO A 177 -9.05 17.61 -1.25
C PRO A 177 -10.53 18.00 -1.25
N LYS A 178 -10.84 19.23 -0.86
CA LYS A 178 -12.23 19.74 -0.81
C LYS A 178 -12.97 19.74 -2.15
N ASN A 179 -12.22 19.74 -3.25
CA ASN A 179 -12.74 19.66 -4.61
C ASN A 179 -12.72 18.23 -5.17
N ALA A 180 -12.59 17.21 -4.32
CA ALA A 180 -12.60 15.83 -4.78
C ALA A 180 -13.92 15.49 -5.47
N GLU A 181 -13.84 14.96 -6.69
CA GLU A 181 -15.01 14.52 -7.45
C GLU A 181 -15.59 13.22 -6.89
N LEU A 182 -14.72 12.33 -6.44
CA LEU A 182 -15.09 11.04 -5.83
C LEU A 182 -14.08 10.66 -4.76
N LEU A 183 -14.49 10.62 -3.50
CA LEU A 183 -13.59 10.24 -2.42
C LEU A 183 -13.29 8.74 -2.43
N PHE A 184 -14.32 7.87 -2.46
CA PHE A 184 -14.16 6.42 -2.46
C PHE A 184 -14.79 5.79 -3.69
N ARG A 185 -14.07 4.87 -4.32
CA ARG A 185 -14.61 3.89 -5.25
C ARG A 185 -14.38 2.49 -4.71
N VAL A 186 -15.43 1.68 -4.62
CA VAL A 186 -15.36 0.31 -4.11
C VAL A 186 -15.86 -0.64 -5.18
N ASN A 187 -15.02 -1.58 -5.59
CA ASN A 187 -15.30 -2.57 -6.61
C ASN A 187 -15.02 -3.99 -6.14
N GLY A 188 -15.69 -4.94 -6.77
CA GLY A 188 -15.48 -6.36 -6.55
C GLY A 188 -16.46 -6.98 -5.56
N ASP A 189 -16.88 -8.19 -5.86
CA ASP A 189 -17.90 -8.96 -5.13
C ASP A 189 -17.43 -9.44 -3.75
N ARG A 190 -16.12 -9.46 -3.51
CA ARG A 190 -15.51 -9.80 -2.22
C ARG A 190 -15.24 -8.56 -1.33
N SER A 191 -15.48 -7.36 -1.85
CA SER A 191 -15.33 -6.15 -1.06
C SER A 191 -16.46 -6.02 -0.02
N ASN A 192 -16.11 -6.02 1.25
CA ASN A 192 -17.10 -5.93 2.33
C ASN A 192 -16.50 -5.36 3.62
N ALA A 193 -17.34 -5.06 4.62
CA ALA A 193 -16.93 -4.57 5.92
C ALA A 193 -15.98 -3.35 5.85
N ILE A 194 -16.29 -2.40 4.95
CA ILE A 194 -15.55 -1.13 4.83
C ILE A 194 -16.26 -0.09 5.69
N SER A 195 -15.53 0.50 6.60
CA SER A 195 -16.03 1.48 7.57
C SER A 195 -15.32 2.82 7.41
N ILE A 196 -16.10 3.90 7.40
CA ILE A 196 -15.61 5.28 7.34
C ILE A 196 -16.10 5.98 8.61
N LYS A 197 -15.19 6.60 9.35
CA LYS A 197 -15.49 7.30 10.61
C LYS A 197 -14.78 8.65 10.64
N HIS A 198 -15.40 9.65 11.27
CA HIS A 198 -14.82 10.97 11.51
C HIS A 198 -14.17 11.60 10.25
N THR A 199 -14.76 11.36 9.08
CA THR A 199 -14.33 11.88 7.79
C THR A 199 -15.46 12.75 7.25
N ASP A 200 -15.23 14.06 7.11
CA ASP A 200 -16.23 15.07 6.71
C ASP A 200 -16.01 15.52 5.26
#